data_034c163815d27b943904755c263ab557
#
_entry.id   034c163815d27b943904755c263ab557
#
_cell.length_a   1.000
_cell.length_b   1.000
_cell.length_c   1.000
_cell.angle_alpha   90.00
_cell.angle_beta   90.00
_cell.angle_gamma   90.00
#
_symmetry.space_group_name_H-M   'P 1'
#
loop_
_entity.id
_entity.type
_entity.pdbx_description
1 polymer ?
#
loop_
_entity_poly.entity_id
_entity_poly.type
_entity_poly.pdbx_seq_one_letter_code
_entity_poly.pdbx_strand_id
1 'polypeptide(L)'
;MHLKVISPDRPLYEGMIDSLVVKTEDGYEGFLRGRAPCCKLLAAQGNIRFRGILRADGAAEPDAVRADEDGFLRALTRGGFLYMNGDVIVYADEVRWQDTKGE
;
A
#
# COMPACT_ATOMS: atom_id res chain seq x y z
N MET A 1 -0.03 -5.93 10.47
CA MET A 1 -0.51 -4.55 10.65
C MET A 1 -1.59 -4.25 9.63
N HIS A 2 -2.48 -3.37 9.98
CA HIS A 2 -3.59 -3.01 9.12
C HIS A 2 -3.17 -1.87 8.19
N LEU A 3 -3.50 -2.00 6.90
CA LEU A 3 -3.21 -0.97 5.90
C LEU A 3 -4.52 -0.46 5.32
N LYS A 4 -4.61 0.85 5.20
CA LYS A 4 -5.70 1.51 4.49
C LYS A 4 -5.09 2.43 3.45
N VAL A 5 -5.48 2.25 2.19
CA VAL A 5 -5.02 3.10 1.09
C VAL A 5 -6.23 3.83 0.55
N ILE A 6 -6.20 5.15 0.63
CA ILE A 6 -7.34 5.97 0.22
C ILE A 6 -6.90 7.13 -0.67
N SER A 7 -7.85 7.60 -1.47
CA SER A 7 -7.71 8.80 -2.27
C SER A 7 -8.96 9.65 -2.10
N PRO A 8 -8.97 10.90 -2.58
CA PRO A 8 -10.16 11.73 -2.47
C PRO A 8 -11.40 11.10 -3.09
N ASP A 9 -11.21 10.28 -4.11
CA ASP A 9 -12.34 9.69 -4.82
C ASP A 9 -12.93 8.48 -4.10
N ARG A 10 -12.07 7.66 -3.51
CA ARG A 10 -12.53 6.39 -2.93
C ARG A 10 -11.40 5.68 -2.19
N PRO A 11 -11.77 4.77 -1.29
CA PRO A 11 -10.78 3.85 -0.73
C PRO A 11 -10.35 2.85 -1.81
N LEU A 12 -9.07 2.54 -1.87
CA LEU A 12 -8.53 1.57 -2.81
C LEU A 12 -8.36 0.20 -2.18
N TYR A 13 -7.90 0.16 -0.94
CA TYR A 13 -7.58 -1.09 -0.26
C TYR A 13 -7.71 -0.91 1.24
N GLU A 14 -8.12 -1.98 1.90
CA GLU A 14 -8.10 -2.04 3.36
C GLU A 14 -7.95 -3.48 3.76
N GLY A 15 -6.95 -3.79 4.58
CA GLY A 15 -6.74 -5.15 5.04
C GLY A 15 -5.47 -5.30 5.84
N MET A 16 -5.24 -6.51 6.32
CA MET A 16 -4.04 -6.85 7.07
C MET A 16 -2.91 -7.15 6.11
N ILE A 17 -1.74 -6.63 6.42
CA ILE A 17 -0.54 -6.84 5.61
C ILE A 17 0.62 -7.23 6.50
N ASP A 18 1.63 -7.86 5.90
CA ASP A 18 2.85 -8.19 6.62
C ASP A 18 4.04 -7.34 6.20
N SER A 19 3.97 -6.69 5.07
CA SER A 19 5.04 -5.78 4.66
C SER A 19 4.52 -4.73 3.70
N LEU A 20 5.16 -3.58 3.72
CA LEU A 20 4.80 -2.45 2.88
C LEU A 20 6.07 -1.72 2.49
N VAL A 21 6.20 -1.39 1.22
CA VAL A 21 7.27 -0.53 0.71
C VAL A 21 6.63 0.61 -0.04
N VAL A 22 7.08 1.82 0.26
CA VAL A 22 6.49 3.04 -0.28
C VAL A 22 7.59 3.95 -0.80
N LYS A 23 7.34 4.59 -1.92
CA LYS A 23 8.27 5.62 -2.39
C LYS A 23 7.87 6.96 -1.77
N THR A 24 8.75 7.46 -0.91
CA THR A 24 8.59 8.76 -0.26
C THR A 24 9.44 9.78 -0.98
N GLU A 25 9.39 11.02 -0.53
CA GLU A 25 10.26 12.07 -1.07
C GLU A 25 11.73 11.72 -0.92
N ASP A 26 12.07 10.92 0.08
CA ASP A 26 13.45 10.54 0.36
C ASP A 26 13.86 9.24 -0.30
N GLY A 27 12.99 8.63 -1.08
CA GLY A 27 13.24 7.35 -1.73
C GLY A 27 12.34 6.25 -1.20
N TYR A 28 12.70 5.01 -1.48
CA TYR A 28 11.90 3.88 -1.03
C TYR A 28 12.14 3.58 0.43
N GLU A 29 11.06 3.37 1.17
CA GLU A 29 11.14 2.98 2.59
C GLU A 29 10.23 1.79 2.85
N GLY A 30 10.73 0.86 3.66
CA GLY A 30 9.95 -0.26 4.14
C GLY A 30 9.30 0.04 5.47
N PHE A 31 8.09 -0.47 5.65
CA PHE A 31 7.33 -0.31 6.88
C PHE A 31 6.93 -1.68 7.36
N LEU A 32 7.43 -2.03 8.53
CA LEU A 32 7.16 -3.31 9.15
C LEU A 32 6.54 -3.08 10.52
N ARG A 33 5.88 -4.11 10.98
CA ARG A 33 5.29 -4.10 12.31
C ARG A 33 6.35 -3.74 13.37
N GLY A 34 5.97 -2.95 14.33
CA GLY A 34 6.87 -2.56 15.42
C GLY A 34 7.67 -1.30 15.16
N ARG A 35 7.56 -0.71 13.99
CA ARG A 35 8.23 0.54 13.70
C ARG A 35 7.63 1.67 14.52
N ALA A 36 8.46 2.62 14.93
CA ALA A 36 7.99 3.79 15.67
C ALA A 36 7.00 4.61 14.84
N PRO A 37 6.04 5.28 15.47
CA PRO A 37 5.11 6.13 14.74
C PRO A 37 5.83 7.18 13.90
N CYS A 38 5.32 7.41 12.70
CA CYS A 38 5.91 8.39 11.81
C CYS A 38 4.90 8.87 10.77
N CYS A 39 5.22 10.00 10.17
CA CYS A 39 4.45 10.54 9.05
C CYS A 39 5.44 10.88 7.95
N LYS A 40 5.16 10.45 6.73
CA LYS A 40 6.05 10.65 5.59
C LYS A 40 5.27 11.23 4.42
N LEU A 41 5.93 12.14 3.70
CA LEU A 41 5.36 12.63 2.46
C LEU A 41 5.68 11.66 1.33
N LEU A 42 4.69 11.37 0.52
CA LEU A 42 4.87 10.50 -0.62
C LEU A 42 5.51 11.25 -1.78
N ALA A 43 6.25 10.54 -2.62
CA ALA A 43 6.83 11.14 -3.81
C ALA A 43 5.73 11.66 -4.73
N ALA A 44 6.04 12.71 -5.50
CA ALA A 44 5.10 13.26 -6.46
C ALA A 44 4.66 12.23 -7.48
N GLN A 45 5.56 11.31 -7.83
CA GLN A 45 5.26 10.15 -8.66
C GLN A 45 5.95 8.96 -8.04
N GLY A 46 5.17 7.96 -7.67
CA GLY A 46 5.74 6.82 -7.00
C GLY A 46 4.83 5.63 -7.04
N ASN A 47 5.12 4.71 -6.14
CA ASN A 47 4.31 3.51 -6.02
C ASN A 47 4.37 2.98 -4.60
N ILE A 48 3.43 2.10 -4.31
CA ILE A 48 3.45 1.32 -3.09
C ILE A 48 3.38 -0.14 -3.47
N ARG A 49 3.94 -0.97 -2.61
CA ARG A 49 3.99 -2.40 -2.81
C ARG A 49 3.76 -3.04 -1.45
N PHE A 50 2.80 -3.93 -1.38
CA PHE A 50 2.47 -4.54 -0.09
C PHE A 50 1.99 -5.97 -0.29
N ARG A 51 2.13 -6.77 0.76
CA ARG A 51 1.70 -8.15 0.74
C ARG A 51 0.64 -8.36 1.80
N GLY A 52 -0.53 -8.79 1.38
CA GLY A 52 -1.63 -9.06 2.28
C GLY A 52 -1.46 -10.36 3.03
N ILE A 53 -2.08 -10.43 4.19
CA ILE A 53 -2.16 -11.66 4.96
C ILE A 53 -3.50 -12.29 4.63
N LEU A 54 -3.49 -13.57 4.26
CA LEU A 54 -4.73 -14.27 3.99
C LEU A 54 -5.62 -14.25 5.22
N ARG A 55 -6.89 -13.95 4.99
CA ARG A 55 -7.86 -13.97 6.08
C ARG A 55 -8.23 -15.40 6.44
N ALA A 56 -8.60 -15.57 7.68
CA ALA A 56 -9.07 -16.87 8.14
C ALA A 56 -10.30 -17.35 7.39
N ASP A 57 -11.11 -16.44 6.91
CA ASP A 57 -12.32 -16.77 6.17
C ASP A 57 -12.05 -17.03 4.68
N GLY A 58 -10.80 -16.95 4.27
CA GLY A 58 -10.44 -17.21 2.89
C GLY A 58 -10.82 -16.10 1.92
N ALA A 59 -11.17 -14.93 2.40
CA ALA A 59 -11.54 -13.83 1.54
C ALA A 59 -10.41 -13.48 0.59
N ALA A 60 -10.75 -13.32 -0.68
CA ALA A 60 -9.78 -12.99 -1.70
C ALA A 60 -9.52 -11.48 -1.73
N GLU A 61 -8.39 -11.14 -2.31
CA GLU A 61 -8.08 -9.75 -2.59
C GLU A 61 -9.06 -9.19 -3.64
N PRO A 62 -9.14 -7.87 -3.73
CA PRO A 62 -10.05 -7.25 -4.70
C PRO A 62 -9.87 -7.81 -6.10
N ASP A 63 -10.96 -7.82 -6.83
CA ASP A 63 -10.98 -8.31 -8.20
C ASP A 63 -10.00 -7.57 -9.09
N ALA A 64 -9.58 -8.27 -10.11
CA ALA A 64 -8.76 -7.72 -11.18
C ALA A 64 -7.35 -7.33 -10.78
N VAL A 65 -7.02 -7.42 -9.53
CA VAL A 65 -5.66 -7.13 -9.07
C VAL A 65 -4.93 -8.44 -8.87
N ARG A 66 -3.77 -8.53 -9.46
CA ARG A 66 -2.95 -9.72 -9.33
C ARG A 66 -1.68 -9.40 -8.58
N ALA A 67 -1.38 -10.25 -7.62
CA ALA A 67 -0.11 -10.17 -6.94
C ALA A 67 1.01 -10.55 -7.91
N ASP A 68 2.21 -10.03 -7.66
CA ASP A 68 3.38 -10.48 -8.39
C ASP A 68 3.80 -11.87 -7.89
N GLU A 69 4.94 -12.38 -8.40
CA GLU A 69 5.38 -13.72 -8.05
C GLU A 69 5.61 -13.91 -6.58
N ASP A 70 5.95 -12.85 -5.87
CA ASP A 70 6.22 -12.90 -4.43
C ASP A 70 4.98 -12.62 -3.59
N GLY A 71 3.83 -12.47 -4.22
CA GLY A 71 2.58 -12.20 -3.52
C GLY A 71 2.34 -10.74 -3.21
N PHE A 72 3.10 -9.84 -3.80
CA PHE A 72 2.93 -8.41 -3.57
C PHE A 72 1.93 -7.79 -4.53
N LEU A 73 1.08 -6.95 -3.99
CA LEU A 73 0.20 -6.07 -4.76
C LEU A 73 0.91 -4.74 -4.94
N ARG A 74 0.67 -4.10 -6.07
CA ARG A 74 1.32 -2.82 -6.41
C ARG A 74 0.29 -1.80 -6.83
N ALA A 75 0.51 -0.56 -6.41
CA ALA A 75 -0.31 0.55 -6.83
C ALA A 75 0.58 1.74 -7.15
N LEU A 76 0.20 2.49 -8.19
CA LEU A 76 0.88 3.73 -8.55
C LEU A 76 0.25 4.86 -7.74
N THR A 77 1.09 5.75 -7.23
CA THR A 77 0.64 6.86 -6.39
C THR A 77 1.17 8.18 -6.90
N ARG A 78 0.44 9.24 -6.60
CA ARG A 78 0.88 10.61 -6.84
C ARG A 78 0.62 11.42 -5.59
N GLY A 79 1.70 11.93 -5.01
CA GLY A 79 1.59 12.81 -3.84
C GLY A 79 0.91 12.19 -2.66
N GLY A 80 0.64 13.01 -1.67
CA GLY A 80 -0.03 12.58 -0.48
C GLY A 80 0.92 12.28 0.65
N PHE A 81 0.45 11.49 1.60
CA PHE A 81 1.26 11.18 2.78
C PHE A 81 0.93 9.80 3.32
N LEU A 82 1.84 9.31 4.15
CA LEU A 82 1.65 8.07 4.89
C LEU A 82 1.72 8.39 6.38
N TYR A 83 0.79 7.86 7.14
CA TYR A 83 0.81 7.97 8.59
C TYR A 83 0.84 6.57 9.18
N MET A 84 1.80 6.33 10.06
CA MET A 84 1.94 5.06 10.74
C MET A 84 1.94 5.23 12.24
N ASN A 85 1.08 4.47 12.91
CA ASN A 85 1.03 4.40 14.34
C ASN A 85 0.46 3.03 14.71
N GLY A 86 1.31 1.99 14.61
CA GLY A 86 0.85 0.61 14.70
C GLY A 86 0.26 0.14 13.39
N ASP A 87 -0.78 0.79 12.93
CA ASP A 87 -1.37 0.57 11.61
C ASP A 87 -0.95 1.68 10.67
N VAL A 88 -1.25 1.51 9.38
CA VAL A 88 -0.79 2.44 8.36
C VAL A 88 -1.96 2.97 7.55
N ILE A 89 -1.97 4.27 7.35
CA ILE A 89 -2.88 4.91 6.41
C ILE A 89 -2.02 5.57 5.33
N VAL A 90 -2.30 5.22 4.08
CA VAL A 90 -1.70 5.88 2.93
C VAL A 90 -2.80 6.71 2.27
N TYR A 91 -2.62 8.01 2.28
CA TYR A 91 -3.52 8.93 1.60
C TYR A 91 -2.78 9.50 0.41
N ALA A 92 -3.19 9.13 -0.79
CA ALA A 92 -2.57 9.59 -2.01
C ALA A 92 -3.52 10.53 -2.75
N ASP A 93 -2.97 11.58 -3.37
CA ASP A 93 -3.80 12.49 -4.18
C ASP A 93 -4.42 11.74 -5.35
N GLU A 94 -3.65 10.81 -5.92
CA GLU A 94 -4.14 9.87 -6.91
C GLU A 94 -3.52 8.52 -6.61
N VAL A 95 -4.30 7.46 -6.77
CA VAL A 95 -3.80 6.11 -6.60
C VAL A 95 -4.58 5.18 -7.52
N ARG A 96 -3.86 4.24 -8.13
CA ARG A 96 -4.50 3.22 -8.96
C ARG A 96 -3.69 1.95 -8.91
N TRP A 97 -4.37 0.84 -9.06
CA TRP A 97 -3.69 -0.46 -9.10
C TRP A 97 -2.76 -0.55 -10.29
N GLN A 98 -1.64 -1.21 -10.06
CA GLN A 98 -0.71 -1.56 -11.11
C GLN A 98 -0.76 -3.07 -11.29
N ASP A 99 -1.19 -3.52 -12.46
CA ASP A 99 -1.21 -4.95 -12.77
C ASP A 99 0.17 -5.35 -13.26
N THR A 100 0.79 -6.26 -12.53
CA THR A 100 2.15 -6.72 -12.86
C THR A 100 2.15 -7.89 -13.81
N LYS A 101 0.98 -8.38 -14.21
CA LYS A 101 0.85 -9.56 -15.07
C LYS A 101 0.28 -9.20 -16.38
N GLY A 102 0.24 -8.61 -17.09
CA GLY A 102 -0.39 -8.32 -18.36
C GLY A 102 0.51 -7.57 -19.28
N GLU A 103 1.69 -7.55 -18.95
CA GLU A 103 2.68 -6.75 -19.69
C GLU A 103 3.00 -7.26 -21.05
#